data_a9146c998667f913a9e4f88eb8d2a227
#
_entry.id   a9146c998667f913a9e4f88eb8d2a227
#
_cell.length_a   1.000
_cell.length_b   1.000
_cell.length_c   1.000
_cell.angle_alpha   90.00
_cell.angle_beta   90.00
_cell.angle_gamma   90.00
#
_symmetry.space_group_name_H-M   'P 1'
#
loop_
_entity.id
_entity.type
_entity.pdbx_description
1 polymer ?
#
loop_
_entity_poly.entity_id
_entity_poly.type
_entity_poly.pdbx_seq_one_letter_code
_entity_poly.pdbx_strand_id
1 'polypeptide(L)'
;MNAPLPLAPATARADQVIVNGLSVDVEDWFQVGAFEQVIARDEWDSIASRVEDNVARILDLFAQAQVHATFFTLGWVAKRHPHLIHRIAQAGHEVASHGYDHARVFNFDRPAFAKDIAKARDILEQCSGQKVRGYRAPSFSIDHRTPWAYEELAEQGYAYSSSVAPIAHDHYGWRAAPRFAFKPVQSSSLIEIPVTTAMVGARRVAAGGGGFFRVLPYSFSRWAIGQVNRRDERPAVFYFHPWEIDPQQPRVAKASIRSKLRHYTNLDRMAGKLGTLVSDFHWGRMDELARQERHKAAFWPGAVPVYSSAPSSPRSSARSHSSASVENGAA
;
A
#
# COMPACT_ATOMS: atom_id res chain seq x y z
N MET A 1 -54.73 -36.36 -8.41
CA MET A 1 -54.03 -35.59 -9.45
C MET A 1 -53.52 -34.32 -8.78
N ASN A 2 -52.25 -34.30 -8.38
CA ASN A 2 -51.63 -33.12 -7.77
C ASN A 2 -51.00 -32.27 -8.89
N ALA A 3 -51.50 -31.07 -9.09
CA ALA A 3 -50.89 -30.11 -10.00
C ALA A 3 -49.52 -29.66 -9.47
N PRO A 4 -48.45 -29.51 -10.32
CA PRO A 4 -47.18 -29.01 -9.88
C PRO A 4 -47.28 -27.53 -9.53
N LEU A 5 -46.68 -27.14 -8.38
CA LEU A 5 -46.56 -25.75 -7.95
C LEU A 5 -45.74 -24.96 -8.99
N PRO A 6 -46.12 -23.71 -9.30
CA PRO A 6 -45.39 -22.88 -10.22
C PRO A 6 -44.01 -22.55 -9.61
N LEU A 7 -42.93 -22.80 -10.38
CA LEU A 7 -41.58 -22.34 -10.09
C LEU A 7 -41.61 -20.81 -10.00
N ALA A 8 -41.22 -20.27 -8.83
CA ALA A 8 -40.99 -18.84 -8.67
C ALA A 8 -39.99 -18.34 -9.73
N PRO A 9 -40.23 -17.18 -10.37
CA PRO A 9 -39.31 -16.65 -11.35
C PRO A 9 -37.97 -16.36 -10.64
N ALA A 10 -36.90 -16.86 -11.22
CA ALA A 10 -35.57 -16.50 -10.81
C ALA A 10 -35.48 -14.96 -10.88
N THR A 11 -35.43 -14.30 -9.74
CA THR A 11 -35.16 -12.86 -9.66
C THR A 11 -33.82 -12.62 -10.34
N ALA A 12 -33.85 -12.02 -11.52
CA ALA A 12 -32.65 -11.51 -12.18
C ALA A 12 -31.95 -10.60 -11.16
N ARG A 13 -30.75 -10.99 -10.69
CA ARG A 13 -29.91 -10.10 -9.93
C ARG A 13 -29.67 -8.89 -10.82
N ALA A 14 -30.20 -7.74 -10.42
CA ALA A 14 -29.85 -6.48 -11.02
C ALA A 14 -28.32 -6.44 -11.04
N ASP A 15 -27.70 -6.24 -12.20
CA ASP A 15 -26.24 -6.16 -12.36
C ASP A 15 -25.73 -5.07 -11.42
N GLN A 16 -25.25 -5.50 -10.24
CA GLN A 16 -24.73 -4.59 -9.24
C GLN A 16 -23.43 -4.04 -9.80
N VAL A 17 -23.40 -2.76 -10.12
CA VAL A 17 -22.22 -2.05 -10.61
C VAL A 17 -21.09 -2.21 -9.60
N ILE A 18 -19.98 -2.84 -10.02
CA ILE A 18 -18.81 -3.01 -9.17
C ILE A 18 -18.00 -1.73 -9.21
N VAL A 19 -17.86 -1.08 -8.05
CA VAL A 19 -16.97 0.08 -7.86
C VAL A 19 -15.61 -0.41 -7.38
N ASN A 20 -14.57 -0.12 -8.16
CA ASN A 20 -13.18 -0.49 -7.89
C ASN A 20 -12.50 0.57 -7.01
N GLY A 21 -11.48 0.19 -6.26
CA GLY A 21 -10.66 1.11 -5.47
C GLY A 21 -9.58 1.77 -6.32
N LEU A 22 -9.59 3.10 -6.39
CA LEU A 22 -8.53 3.90 -7.04
C LEU A 22 -7.70 4.60 -5.99
N SER A 23 -6.36 4.50 -6.12
CA SER A 23 -5.45 5.13 -5.16
C SER A 23 -4.21 5.71 -5.81
N VAL A 24 -3.67 6.73 -5.14
CA VAL A 24 -2.42 7.42 -5.50
C VAL A 24 -1.49 7.36 -4.30
N ASP A 25 -0.29 6.82 -4.47
CA ASP A 25 0.74 6.83 -3.43
C ASP A 25 1.56 8.11 -3.59
N VAL A 26 1.29 9.09 -2.71
CA VAL A 26 1.82 10.46 -2.83
C VAL A 26 3.23 10.52 -2.28
N GLU A 27 4.16 10.34 -3.18
CA GLU A 27 5.60 10.48 -2.98
C GLU A 27 6.22 11.23 -4.16
N ASP A 28 7.39 11.79 -3.96
CA ASP A 28 8.13 12.46 -5.03
C ASP A 28 9.02 11.47 -5.79
N TRP A 29 9.47 11.85 -6.99
CA TRP A 29 10.28 11.04 -7.89
C TRP A 29 11.57 10.50 -7.26
N PHE A 30 12.12 11.18 -6.26
CA PHE A 30 13.37 10.80 -5.58
C PHE A 30 13.13 9.90 -4.35
N GLN A 31 11.89 9.74 -3.88
CA GLN A 31 11.56 8.96 -2.68
C GLN A 31 11.34 7.46 -2.97
N VAL A 32 11.41 7.09 -4.24
CA VAL A 32 11.14 5.72 -4.70
C VAL A 32 12.23 4.73 -4.32
N GLY A 33 11.84 3.51 -3.99
CA GLY A 33 12.78 2.44 -3.68
C GLY A 33 13.82 2.14 -4.77
N ALA A 34 13.54 2.53 -6.04
CA ALA A 34 14.48 2.38 -7.14
C ALA A 34 15.75 3.23 -7.00
N PHE A 35 15.69 4.32 -6.23
CA PHE A 35 16.79 5.26 -6.02
C PHE A 35 17.34 5.30 -4.60
N GLU A 36 16.80 4.50 -3.69
CA GLU A 36 17.18 4.44 -2.27
C GLU A 36 18.69 4.25 -2.02
N GLN A 37 19.40 3.57 -2.94
CA GLN A 37 20.86 3.35 -2.83
C GLN A 37 21.72 4.52 -3.33
N VAL A 38 21.12 5.49 -4.03
CA VAL A 38 21.84 6.57 -4.72
C VAL A 38 21.34 7.97 -4.35
N ILE A 39 20.25 8.05 -3.63
CA ILE A 39 19.69 9.29 -3.05
C ILE A 39 19.43 9.01 -1.57
N ALA A 40 20.20 9.63 -0.70
CA ALA A 40 20.02 9.50 0.74
C ALA A 40 18.86 10.35 1.26
N ARG A 41 18.24 9.96 2.37
CA ARG A 41 17.07 10.68 2.93
C ARG A 41 17.40 12.09 3.42
N ASP A 42 18.61 12.31 3.90
CA ASP A 42 19.08 13.64 4.33
C ASP A 42 19.30 14.60 3.15
N GLU A 43 19.39 14.08 1.92
CA GLU A 43 19.45 14.91 0.70
C GLU A 43 18.08 15.39 0.24
N TRP A 44 16.97 14.78 0.67
CA TRP A 44 15.61 15.06 0.16
C TRP A 44 15.21 16.53 0.30
N ASP A 45 15.67 17.18 1.36
CA ASP A 45 15.36 18.59 1.63
C ASP A 45 16.00 19.56 0.62
N SER A 46 17.04 19.14 -0.07
CA SER A 46 17.75 19.90 -1.09
C SER A 46 17.30 19.61 -2.53
N ILE A 47 16.51 18.55 -2.72
CA ILE A 47 16.05 18.14 -4.06
C ILE A 47 14.78 18.89 -4.44
N ALA A 48 14.73 19.40 -5.67
CA ALA A 48 13.55 20.07 -6.19
C ALA A 48 12.35 19.10 -6.27
N SER A 49 11.31 19.40 -5.51
CA SER A 49 10.07 18.65 -5.49
C SER A 49 9.26 18.90 -6.75
N ARG A 50 8.55 17.87 -7.21
CA ARG A 50 7.61 17.94 -8.34
C ARG A 50 6.23 17.37 -7.97
N VAL A 51 6.05 16.99 -6.70
CA VAL A 51 4.84 16.31 -6.23
C VAL A 51 3.61 17.22 -6.34
N GLU A 52 3.72 18.53 -6.08
CA GLU A 52 2.57 19.45 -6.15
C GLU A 52 2.02 19.58 -7.57
N ASP A 53 2.90 19.82 -8.56
CA ASP A 53 2.51 19.94 -9.97
C ASP A 53 1.90 18.63 -10.49
N ASN A 54 2.51 17.50 -10.12
CA ASN A 54 2.05 16.20 -10.57
C ASN A 54 0.71 15.82 -9.92
N VAL A 55 0.51 16.09 -8.63
CA VAL A 55 -0.78 15.87 -7.97
C VAL A 55 -1.85 16.83 -8.53
N ALA A 56 -1.51 18.08 -8.83
CA ALA A 56 -2.44 19.01 -9.47
C ALA A 56 -2.99 18.44 -10.78
N ARG A 57 -2.12 17.91 -11.66
CA ARG A 57 -2.53 17.26 -12.93
C ARG A 57 -3.42 16.03 -12.70
N ILE A 58 -3.16 15.26 -11.62
CA ILE A 58 -4.00 14.11 -11.25
C ILE A 58 -5.37 14.58 -10.80
N LEU A 59 -5.44 15.62 -9.96
CA LEU A 59 -6.70 16.18 -9.50
C LEU A 59 -7.55 16.70 -10.68
N ASP A 60 -6.92 17.38 -11.65
CA ASP A 60 -7.60 17.85 -12.87
C ASP A 60 -8.15 16.66 -13.70
N LEU A 61 -7.37 15.59 -13.86
CA LEU A 61 -7.80 14.38 -14.57
C LEU A 61 -8.99 13.73 -13.86
N PHE A 62 -8.95 13.61 -12.54
CA PHE A 62 -10.02 13.01 -11.76
C PHE A 62 -11.29 13.87 -11.72
N ALA A 63 -11.14 15.20 -11.67
CA ALA A 63 -12.27 16.13 -11.76
C ALA A 63 -12.98 16.01 -13.12
N GLN A 64 -12.22 15.95 -14.23
CA GLN A 64 -12.78 15.76 -15.57
C GLN A 64 -13.51 14.42 -15.73
N ALA A 65 -12.98 13.36 -15.10
CA ALA A 65 -13.59 12.02 -15.11
C ALA A 65 -14.69 11.85 -14.05
N GLN A 66 -14.94 12.83 -13.19
CA GLN A 66 -15.84 12.76 -12.04
C GLN A 66 -15.57 11.55 -11.11
N VAL A 67 -14.30 11.28 -10.84
CA VAL A 67 -13.84 10.15 -10.04
C VAL A 67 -13.21 10.64 -8.75
N HIS A 68 -13.54 9.98 -7.62
CA HIS A 68 -12.85 10.17 -6.36
C HIS A 68 -11.90 9.00 -6.08
N ALA A 69 -10.79 9.28 -5.42
CA ALA A 69 -9.74 8.31 -5.12
C ALA A 69 -9.21 8.51 -3.70
N THR A 70 -8.37 7.57 -3.25
CA THR A 70 -7.62 7.67 -2.00
C THR A 70 -6.17 8.05 -2.30
N PHE A 71 -5.67 9.05 -1.59
CA PHE A 71 -4.29 9.51 -1.66
C PHE A 71 -3.54 9.04 -0.41
N PHE A 72 -2.79 7.93 -0.54
CA PHE A 72 -1.89 7.45 0.50
C PHE A 72 -0.64 8.33 0.50
N THR A 73 -0.54 9.20 1.49
CA THR A 73 0.41 10.30 1.50
C THR A 73 1.48 10.10 2.56
N LEU A 74 2.74 10.34 2.21
CA LEU A 74 3.84 10.40 3.17
C LEU A 74 3.68 11.58 4.12
N GLY A 75 3.87 11.37 5.42
CA GLY A 75 3.88 12.44 6.41
C GLY A 75 4.95 13.49 6.12
N TRP A 76 6.07 13.11 5.53
CA TRP A 76 7.13 14.01 5.08
C TRP A 76 6.63 14.97 3.98
N VAL A 77 5.89 14.48 2.99
CA VAL A 77 5.27 15.31 1.95
C VAL A 77 4.23 16.26 2.55
N ALA A 78 3.37 15.73 3.44
CA ALA A 78 2.34 16.54 4.09
C ALA A 78 2.93 17.69 4.92
N LYS A 79 4.02 17.45 5.64
CA LYS A 79 4.71 18.48 6.43
C LYS A 79 5.27 19.60 5.56
N ARG A 80 5.73 19.31 4.35
CA ARG A 80 6.32 20.27 3.43
C ARG A 80 5.29 20.98 2.56
N HIS A 81 4.24 20.28 2.20
CA HIS A 81 3.21 20.72 1.27
C HIS A 81 1.81 20.64 1.89
N PRO A 82 1.56 21.31 3.04
CA PRO A 82 0.27 21.17 3.75
C PRO A 82 -0.91 21.64 2.90
N HIS A 83 -0.71 22.66 2.06
CA HIS A 83 -1.74 23.15 1.14
C HIS A 83 -2.13 22.12 0.08
N LEU A 84 -1.19 21.27 -0.36
CA LEU A 84 -1.48 20.19 -1.29
C LEU A 84 -2.45 19.20 -0.66
N ILE A 85 -2.22 18.80 0.60
CA ILE A 85 -3.04 17.84 1.31
C ILE A 85 -4.45 18.40 1.54
N HIS A 86 -4.53 19.69 1.89
CA HIS A 86 -5.81 20.37 2.01
C HIS A 86 -6.59 20.40 0.68
N ARG A 87 -5.92 20.67 -0.45
CA ARG A 87 -6.54 20.63 -1.80
C ARG A 87 -7.07 19.25 -2.15
N ILE A 88 -6.32 18.17 -1.86
CA ILE A 88 -6.75 16.78 -2.07
C ILE A 88 -8.05 16.53 -1.30
N ALA A 89 -8.09 16.92 -0.02
CA ALA A 89 -9.26 16.75 0.84
C ALA A 89 -10.47 17.57 0.36
N GLN A 90 -10.26 18.84 -0.01
CA GLN A 90 -11.33 19.71 -0.53
C GLN A 90 -11.92 19.23 -1.85
N ALA A 91 -11.12 18.56 -2.69
CA ALA A 91 -11.58 17.94 -3.92
C ALA A 91 -12.41 16.65 -3.70
N GLY A 92 -12.73 16.29 -2.45
CA GLY A 92 -13.57 15.13 -2.11
C GLY A 92 -12.83 13.80 -2.06
N HIS A 93 -11.52 13.81 -2.22
CA HIS A 93 -10.70 12.61 -2.11
C HIS A 93 -10.42 12.23 -0.65
N GLU A 94 -10.15 10.94 -0.42
CA GLU A 94 -9.68 10.47 0.87
C GLU A 94 -8.18 10.73 1.02
N VAL A 95 -7.76 11.27 2.16
CA VAL A 95 -6.36 11.31 2.58
C VAL A 95 -6.10 10.14 3.52
N ALA A 96 -5.12 9.31 3.17
CA ALA A 96 -4.71 8.13 3.94
C ALA A 96 -3.18 8.15 4.17
N SER A 97 -2.70 7.33 5.10
CA SER A 97 -1.29 7.32 5.50
C SER A 97 -0.45 6.37 4.64
N HIS A 98 0.72 6.86 4.20
CA HIS A 98 1.78 6.06 3.58
C HIS A 98 3.05 5.95 4.47
N GLY A 99 2.89 6.07 5.80
CA GLY A 99 3.99 6.23 6.73
C GLY A 99 4.57 7.65 6.69
N TYR A 100 5.70 7.87 7.40
CA TYR A 100 6.27 9.21 7.46
C TYR A 100 7.26 9.51 6.33
N ASP A 101 8.28 8.67 6.14
CA ASP A 101 9.43 8.94 5.25
C ASP A 101 9.76 7.76 4.30
N HIS A 102 8.76 7.03 3.88
CA HIS A 102 8.87 5.88 2.98
C HIS A 102 9.74 4.73 3.53
N ALA A 103 9.88 4.61 4.88
CA ALA A 103 10.56 3.49 5.49
C ALA A 103 9.73 2.20 5.40
N ARG A 104 10.38 1.09 5.00
CA ARG A 104 9.72 -0.21 4.91
C ARG A 104 9.45 -0.77 6.31
N VAL A 105 8.31 -1.42 6.51
CA VAL A 105 7.85 -1.93 7.81
C VAL A 105 8.87 -2.88 8.44
N PHE A 106 9.53 -3.72 7.65
CA PHE A 106 10.54 -4.64 8.16
C PHE A 106 11.86 -3.99 8.62
N ASN A 107 12.00 -2.66 8.45
CA ASN A 107 13.13 -1.89 9.00
C ASN A 107 12.82 -1.32 10.38
N PHE A 108 11.60 -1.52 10.90
CA PHE A 108 11.17 -1.07 12.21
C PHE A 108 11.08 -2.23 13.20
N ASP A 109 11.29 -1.94 14.47
CA ASP A 109 10.66 -2.68 15.55
C ASP A 109 9.22 -2.16 15.80
N ARG A 110 8.44 -2.86 16.62
CA ARG A 110 7.04 -2.50 16.90
C ARG A 110 6.88 -1.08 17.46
N PRO A 111 7.64 -0.66 18.52
CA PRO A 111 7.52 0.69 19.06
C PRO A 111 7.88 1.80 18.06
N ALA A 112 8.89 1.58 17.23
CA ALA A 112 9.28 2.54 16.20
C ALA A 112 8.23 2.64 15.10
N PHE A 113 7.64 1.52 14.68
CA PHE A 113 6.54 1.51 13.73
C PHE A 113 5.30 2.22 14.27
N ALA A 114 4.91 1.94 15.52
CA ALA A 114 3.78 2.63 16.17
C ALA A 114 3.98 4.15 16.19
N LYS A 115 5.20 4.63 16.48
CA LYS A 115 5.55 6.06 16.43
C LYS A 115 5.48 6.65 15.03
N ASP A 116 5.96 5.92 14.02
CA ASP A 116 5.93 6.35 12.62
C ASP A 116 4.50 6.56 12.13
N ILE A 117 3.64 5.56 12.31
CA ILE A 117 2.25 5.61 11.84
C ILE A 117 1.41 6.63 12.60
N ALA A 118 1.65 6.82 13.92
CA ALA A 118 1.00 7.87 14.71
C ALA A 118 1.41 9.26 14.24
N LYS A 119 2.74 9.51 14.09
CA LYS A 119 3.28 10.78 13.60
C LYS A 119 2.76 11.15 12.22
N ALA A 120 2.77 10.21 11.29
CA ALA A 120 2.27 10.44 9.92
C ALA A 120 0.78 10.79 9.94
N ARG A 121 -0.04 10.06 10.70
CA ARG A 121 -1.46 10.31 10.84
C ARG A 121 -1.75 11.71 11.39
N ASP A 122 -1.10 12.09 12.49
CA ASP A 122 -1.34 13.38 13.13
C ASP A 122 -1.07 14.54 12.18
N ILE A 123 0.02 14.49 11.41
CA ILE A 123 0.35 15.49 10.40
C ILE A 123 -0.71 15.52 9.29
N LEU A 124 -1.10 14.36 8.78
CA LEU A 124 -2.08 14.25 7.71
C LEU A 124 -3.46 14.75 8.14
N GLU A 125 -3.92 14.43 9.36
CA GLU A 125 -5.17 14.93 9.93
C GLU A 125 -5.15 16.45 10.09
N GLN A 126 -4.04 17.02 10.57
CA GLN A 126 -3.86 18.46 10.69
C GLN A 126 -3.93 19.17 9.34
N CYS A 127 -3.28 18.63 8.31
CA CYS A 127 -3.23 19.24 6.98
C CYS A 127 -4.54 19.08 6.21
N SER A 128 -5.21 17.94 6.32
CA SER A 128 -6.41 17.62 5.56
C SER A 128 -7.72 18.10 6.21
N GLY A 129 -7.73 18.22 7.54
CA GLY A 129 -8.96 18.41 8.31
C GLY A 129 -9.86 17.15 8.35
N GLN A 130 -9.39 16.01 7.86
CA GLN A 130 -10.11 14.73 7.81
C GLN A 130 -9.49 13.72 8.79
N LYS A 131 -10.29 12.74 9.23
CA LYS A 131 -9.79 11.58 9.95
C LYS A 131 -9.09 10.61 9.00
N VAL A 132 -7.83 10.29 9.28
CA VAL A 132 -7.04 9.32 8.53
C VAL A 132 -7.36 7.91 9.02
N ARG A 133 -8.00 7.11 8.16
CA ARG A 133 -8.51 5.78 8.47
C ARG A 133 -7.76 4.66 7.77
N GLY A 134 -7.10 4.96 6.66
CA GLY A 134 -6.40 4.01 5.81
C GLY A 134 -4.90 4.09 5.96
N TYR A 135 -4.22 2.95 5.79
CA TYR A 135 -2.78 2.85 5.75
C TYR A 135 -2.32 2.03 4.55
N ARG A 136 -1.23 2.45 3.92
CA ARG A 136 -0.48 1.63 2.96
C ARG A 136 0.99 1.64 3.32
N ALA A 137 1.56 0.46 3.48
CA ALA A 137 2.99 0.32 3.76
C ALA A 137 3.83 0.70 2.53
N PRO A 138 4.86 1.53 2.68
CA PRO A 138 5.84 1.79 1.63
C PRO A 138 6.35 0.49 1.01
N SER A 139 6.38 0.44 -0.33
CA SER A 139 6.80 -0.74 -1.09
C SER A 139 6.03 -2.04 -0.73
N PHE A 140 4.79 -1.95 -0.28
CA PHE A 140 3.98 -3.12 0.15
C PHE A 140 4.73 -4.03 1.13
N SER A 141 5.38 -3.43 2.11
CA SER A 141 6.32 -4.09 3.02
C SER A 141 5.71 -4.76 4.25
N ILE A 142 4.38 -4.93 4.29
CA ILE A 142 3.75 -5.89 5.21
C ILE A 142 3.70 -7.24 4.51
N ASP A 143 4.47 -8.20 5.03
CA ASP A 143 4.56 -9.56 4.52
C ASP A 143 4.74 -10.57 5.68
N HIS A 144 5.14 -11.81 5.36
CA HIS A 144 5.34 -12.88 6.35
C HIS A 144 6.38 -12.54 7.45
N ARG A 145 7.20 -11.51 7.26
CA ARG A 145 8.20 -11.04 8.25
C ARG A 145 7.59 -10.10 9.27
N THR A 146 6.52 -9.39 8.89
CA THR A 146 5.96 -8.28 9.66
C THR A 146 4.44 -8.39 9.89
N PRO A 147 3.88 -9.60 10.14
CA PRO A 147 2.44 -9.72 10.36
C PRO A 147 1.97 -8.98 11.61
N TRP A 148 2.87 -8.75 12.59
CA TRP A 148 2.64 -7.95 13.79
C TRP A 148 2.23 -6.50 13.50
N ALA A 149 2.57 -5.97 12.32
CA ALA A 149 2.20 -4.60 11.93
C ALA A 149 0.69 -4.37 11.90
N TYR A 150 -0.10 -5.40 11.65
CA TYR A 150 -1.56 -5.30 11.69
C TYR A 150 -2.11 -5.08 13.10
N GLU A 151 -1.45 -5.65 14.12
CA GLU A 151 -1.83 -5.40 15.52
C GLU A 151 -1.59 -3.93 15.87
N GLU A 152 -0.42 -3.38 15.50
CA GLU A 152 -0.10 -1.96 15.71
C GLU A 152 -1.07 -1.02 14.98
N LEU A 153 -1.42 -1.35 13.71
CA LEU A 153 -2.40 -0.57 12.96
C LEU A 153 -3.78 -0.58 13.63
N ALA A 154 -4.19 -1.75 14.13
CA ALA A 154 -5.47 -1.89 14.84
C ALA A 154 -5.47 -1.12 16.15
N GLU A 155 -4.41 -1.20 16.96
CA GLU A 155 -4.23 -0.48 18.22
C GLU A 155 -4.22 1.04 18.01
N GLN A 156 -3.60 1.50 16.92
CA GLN A 156 -3.62 2.91 16.54
C GLN A 156 -4.95 3.36 15.89
N GLY A 157 -5.94 2.47 15.74
CA GLY A 157 -7.28 2.81 15.27
C GLY A 157 -7.42 2.99 13.77
N TYR A 158 -6.51 2.46 12.97
CA TYR A 158 -6.71 2.37 11.53
C TYR A 158 -7.86 1.42 11.21
N ALA A 159 -8.70 1.79 10.25
CA ALA A 159 -9.88 1.01 9.87
C ALA A 159 -9.58 -0.02 8.78
N TYR A 160 -8.59 0.27 7.92
CA TYR A 160 -8.13 -0.64 6.87
C TYR A 160 -6.66 -0.40 6.53
N SER A 161 -6.06 -1.43 5.95
CA SER A 161 -4.76 -1.41 5.31
C SER A 161 -4.89 -1.85 3.85
N SER A 162 -4.01 -1.37 2.98
CA SER A 162 -3.85 -1.84 1.60
C SER A 162 -2.36 -2.02 1.30
N SER A 163 -1.73 -2.92 2.04
CA SER A 163 -0.27 -3.04 2.15
C SER A 163 0.29 -4.33 1.56
N VAL A 164 -0.56 -5.22 1.04
CA VAL A 164 -0.16 -6.53 0.53
C VAL A 164 -0.31 -6.60 -0.98
N ALA A 165 0.74 -7.10 -1.65
CA ALA A 165 0.69 -7.58 -3.02
C ALA A 165 0.73 -9.12 -3.00
N PRO A 166 -0.36 -9.84 -3.33
CA PRO A 166 -0.43 -11.30 -3.21
C PRO A 166 0.24 -12.01 -4.40
N ILE A 167 1.49 -11.68 -4.66
CA ILE A 167 2.35 -12.25 -5.72
C ILE A 167 3.72 -12.64 -5.18
N ALA A 168 4.49 -13.40 -5.96
CA ALA A 168 5.92 -13.55 -5.75
C ALA A 168 6.65 -12.46 -6.55
N HIS A 169 7.39 -11.60 -5.87
CA HIS A 169 8.19 -10.55 -6.47
C HIS A 169 9.53 -10.41 -5.74
N ASP A 170 10.58 -9.96 -6.43
CA ASP A 170 11.95 -9.87 -5.89
C ASP A 170 12.14 -8.78 -4.81
N HIS A 171 11.27 -7.79 -4.74
CA HIS A 171 11.37 -6.68 -3.78
C HIS A 171 10.23 -6.61 -2.77
N TYR A 172 9.07 -7.20 -3.07
CA TYR A 172 7.88 -7.17 -2.24
C TYR A 172 6.97 -8.34 -2.59
N GLY A 173 5.93 -8.53 -1.81
CA GLY A 173 4.87 -9.48 -2.10
C GLY A 173 4.77 -10.60 -1.07
N TRP A 174 3.54 -10.99 -0.83
CA TRP A 174 3.18 -12.11 0.04
C TRP A 174 2.34 -13.12 -0.73
N ARG A 175 3.01 -14.02 -1.44
CA ARG A 175 2.36 -14.99 -2.34
C ARG A 175 1.25 -15.80 -1.67
N ALA A 176 1.39 -16.14 -0.39
CA ALA A 176 0.39 -16.91 0.34
C ALA A 176 -0.86 -16.10 0.72
N ALA A 177 -0.77 -14.75 0.71
CA ALA A 177 -1.88 -13.90 1.12
C ALA A 177 -3.12 -14.07 0.21
N PRO A 178 -4.33 -13.88 0.75
CA PRO A 178 -5.56 -13.84 -0.05
C PRO A 178 -5.48 -12.78 -1.15
N ARG A 179 -6.19 -13.01 -2.26
CA ARG A 179 -6.28 -12.04 -3.38
C ARG A 179 -7.22 -10.89 -3.09
N PHE A 180 -8.18 -11.08 -2.21
CA PHE A 180 -9.25 -10.15 -1.86
C PHE A 180 -9.24 -9.81 -0.39
N ALA A 181 -10.06 -8.85 0.01
CA ALA A 181 -10.12 -8.35 1.38
C ALA A 181 -10.24 -9.45 2.43
N PHE A 182 -9.45 -9.34 3.49
CA PHE A 182 -9.44 -10.29 4.61
C PHE A 182 -9.22 -9.56 5.95
N LYS A 183 -9.56 -10.23 7.05
CA LYS A 183 -9.25 -9.77 8.41
C LYS A 183 -7.90 -10.33 8.84
N PRO A 184 -6.88 -9.49 9.07
CA PRO A 184 -5.57 -9.95 9.53
C PRO A 184 -5.52 -10.16 11.05
N VAL A 185 -6.37 -9.49 11.83
CA VAL A 185 -6.45 -9.58 13.29
C VAL A 185 -7.87 -10.00 13.67
N GLN A 186 -8.03 -11.14 14.34
CA GLN A 186 -9.33 -11.73 14.64
C GLN A 186 -10.18 -10.85 15.55
N SER A 187 -9.57 -10.24 16.56
CA SER A 187 -10.23 -9.40 17.57
C SER A 187 -10.49 -7.96 17.10
N SER A 188 -10.02 -7.57 15.91
CA SER A 188 -10.14 -6.21 15.39
C SER A 188 -11.11 -6.10 14.21
N SER A 189 -11.63 -4.89 13.99
CA SER A 189 -12.39 -4.54 12.80
C SER A 189 -11.51 -4.15 11.60
N LEU A 190 -10.18 -4.11 11.77
CA LEU A 190 -9.22 -3.83 10.71
C LEU A 190 -9.34 -4.86 9.59
N ILE A 191 -9.35 -4.41 8.35
CA ILE A 191 -9.25 -5.28 7.17
C ILE A 191 -8.04 -4.92 6.33
N GLU A 192 -7.45 -5.92 5.70
CA GLU A 192 -6.48 -5.74 4.62
C GLU A 192 -7.19 -5.83 3.27
N ILE A 193 -6.89 -4.91 2.37
CA ILE A 193 -7.40 -4.89 0.99
C ILE A 193 -6.21 -4.96 0.04
N PRO A 194 -5.83 -6.15 -0.43
CA PRO A 194 -4.67 -6.32 -1.28
C PRO A 194 -4.80 -5.63 -2.63
N VAL A 195 -3.68 -5.21 -3.21
CA VAL A 195 -3.65 -4.72 -4.60
C VAL A 195 -3.98 -5.84 -5.57
N THR A 196 -4.60 -5.47 -6.69
CA THR A 196 -5.16 -6.44 -7.63
C THR A 196 -4.12 -7.32 -8.28
N THR A 197 -4.46 -8.62 -8.28
CA THR A 197 -3.81 -9.64 -9.10
C THR A 197 -4.83 -10.31 -10.01
N ALA A 198 -4.45 -10.58 -11.26
CA ALA A 198 -5.23 -11.40 -12.19
C ALA A 198 -4.67 -12.83 -12.24
N MET A 199 -5.46 -13.75 -12.76
CA MET A 199 -5.07 -15.15 -12.96
C MET A 199 -4.77 -15.41 -14.43
N VAL A 200 -3.55 -15.88 -14.72
CA VAL A 200 -3.16 -16.44 -16.03
C VAL A 200 -2.91 -17.93 -15.82
N GLY A 201 -3.89 -18.75 -16.20
CA GLY A 201 -3.94 -20.14 -15.79
C GLY A 201 -3.97 -20.26 -14.27
N ALA A 202 -3.04 -20.98 -13.67
CA ALA A 202 -2.87 -21.15 -12.22
C ALA A 202 -1.94 -20.09 -11.58
N ARG A 203 -1.40 -19.14 -12.35
CA ARG A 203 -0.43 -18.16 -11.84
C ARG A 203 -1.09 -16.81 -11.57
N ARG A 204 -0.73 -16.20 -10.44
CA ARG A 204 -1.09 -14.80 -10.14
C ARG A 204 -0.11 -13.86 -10.83
N VAL A 205 -0.64 -12.84 -11.48
CA VAL A 205 0.13 -11.76 -12.11
C VAL A 205 -0.32 -10.43 -11.57
N ALA A 206 0.60 -9.48 -11.41
CA ALA A 206 0.28 -8.13 -10.95
C ALA A 206 -0.59 -7.42 -11.99
N ALA A 207 -1.66 -6.79 -11.54
CA ALA A 207 -2.63 -6.12 -12.41
C ALA A 207 -3.08 -4.74 -11.89
N GLY A 208 -2.76 -4.40 -10.66
CA GLY A 208 -3.22 -3.17 -10.00
C GLY A 208 -2.18 -2.07 -9.86
N GLY A 209 -0.97 -2.19 -10.44
CA GLY A 209 0.12 -1.23 -10.19
C GLY A 209 0.56 -0.45 -11.41
N GLY A 210 0.87 0.85 -11.23
CA GLY A 210 1.31 1.78 -12.26
C GLY A 210 2.54 1.31 -13.04
N GLY A 211 3.50 0.66 -12.39
CA GLY A 211 4.71 0.16 -13.06
C GLY A 211 4.41 -0.84 -14.18
N PHE A 212 3.63 -1.89 -13.90
CA PHE A 212 3.17 -2.83 -14.94
C PHE A 212 2.22 -2.20 -15.93
N PHE A 213 1.35 -1.31 -15.46
CA PHE A 213 0.42 -0.56 -16.28
C PHE A 213 1.13 0.29 -17.34
N ARG A 214 2.25 0.93 -17.01
CA ARG A 214 3.06 1.69 -17.97
C ARG A 214 3.69 0.81 -19.05
N VAL A 215 4.24 -0.34 -18.65
CA VAL A 215 5.03 -1.21 -19.51
C VAL A 215 4.15 -2.05 -20.44
N LEU A 216 3.08 -2.64 -19.92
CA LEU A 216 2.20 -3.53 -20.69
C LEU A 216 1.19 -2.73 -21.54
N PRO A 217 0.68 -3.30 -22.65
CA PRO A 217 -0.42 -2.71 -23.39
C PRO A 217 -1.65 -2.48 -22.50
N TYR A 218 -2.40 -1.40 -22.72
CA TYR A 218 -3.61 -1.10 -21.97
C TYR A 218 -4.65 -2.24 -21.98
N SER A 219 -4.76 -2.94 -23.11
CA SER A 219 -5.64 -4.10 -23.26
C SER A 219 -5.40 -5.20 -22.22
N PHE A 220 -4.15 -5.37 -21.74
CA PHE A 220 -3.87 -6.30 -20.65
C PHE A 220 -4.51 -5.84 -19.33
N SER A 221 -4.36 -4.58 -18.97
CA SER A 221 -4.94 -4.03 -17.72
C SER A 221 -6.46 -4.05 -17.76
N ARG A 222 -7.05 -3.68 -18.91
CA ARG A 222 -8.50 -3.77 -19.14
C ARG A 222 -9.02 -5.20 -19.00
N TRP A 223 -8.31 -6.17 -19.58
CA TRP A 223 -8.64 -7.58 -19.44
C TRP A 223 -8.52 -8.04 -17.97
N ALA A 224 -7.43 -7.70 -17.29
CA ALA A 224 -7.13 -8.15 -15.94
C ALA A 224 -8.14 -7.62 -14.89
N ILE A 225 -8.47 -6.32 -14.96
CA ILE A 225 -9.49 -5.71 -14.11
C ILE A 225 -10.87 -6.29 -14.46
N GLY A 226 -11.17 -6.41 -15.75
CA GLY A 226 -12.41 -7.02 -16.22
C GLY A 226 -12.56 -8.49 -15.80
N GLN A 227 -11.46 -9.24 -15.69
CA GLN A 227 -11.47 -10.61 -15.14
C GLN A 227 -11.92 -10.59 -13.67
N VAL A 228 -11.31 -9.71 -12.84
CA VAL A 228 -11.65 -9.60 -11.43
C VAL A 228 -13.11 -9.18 -11.23
N ASN A 229 -13.59 -8.20 -12.00
CA ASN A 229 -14.95 -7.74 -11.87
C ASN A 229 -15.98 -8.77 -12.36
N ARG A 230 -15.77 -9.37 -13.54
CA ARG A 230 -16.79 -10.27 -14.16
C ARG A 230 -16.70 -11.70 -13.70
N ARG A 231 -15.47 -12.25 -13.50
CA ARG A 231 -15.30 -13.66 -13.16
C ARG A 231 -15.28 -13.89 -11.65
N ASP A 232 -14.51 -13.03 -10.93
CA ASP A 232 -14.36 -13.16 -9.49
C ASP A 232 -15.49 -12.44 -8.74
N GLU A 233 -16.29 -11.60 -9.44
CA GLU A 233 -17.36 -10.75 -8.89
C GLU A 233 -16.87 -9.89 -7.73
N ARG A 234 -15.64 -9.37 -7.84
CA ARG A 234 -14.96 -8.62 -6.79
C ARG A 234 -14.45 -7.27 -7.33
N PRO A 235 -14.31 -6.27 -6.46
CA PRO A 235 -13.67 -5.03 -6.82
C PRO A 235 -12.17 -5.23 -7.03
N ALA A 236 -11.62 -4.52 -8.01
CA ALA A 236 -10.20 -4.37 -8.21
C ALA A 236 -9.66 -3.19 -7.40
N VAL A 237 -8.35 -3.19 -7.09
CA VAL A 237 -7.62 -2.09 -6.49
C VAL A 237 -6.50 -1.69 -7.43
N PHE A 238 -6.51 -0.44 -7.85
CA PHE A 238 -5.46 0.12 -8.69
C PHE A 238 -4.72 1.24 -7.96
N TYR A 239 -3.39 1.29 -8.13
CA TYR A 239 -2.55 2.34 -7.57
C TYR A 239 -1.50 2.80 -8.57
N PHE A 240 -1.08 4.05 -8.42
CA PHE A 240 0.05 4.64 -9.14
C PHE A 240 0.62 5.81 -8.33
N HIS A 241 1.73 6.37 -8.79
CA HIS A 241 2.41 7.46 -8.11
C HIS A 241 2.37 8.75 -8.94
N PRO A 242 2.42 9.95 -8.32
CA PRO A 242 2.40 11.22 -9.03
C PRO A 242 3.53 11.38 -10.06
N TRP A 243 4.73 10.89 -9.75
CA TRP A 243 5.87 10.94 -10.66
C TRP A 243 5.70 10.08 -11.93
N GLU A 244 4.79 9.13 -11.95
CA GLU A 244 4.57 8.27 -13.11
C GLU A 244 3.93 9.01 -14.31
N ILE A 245 3.30 10.16 -14.08
CA ILE A 245 2.75 11.02 -15.15
C ILE A 245 3.68 12.16 -15.56
N ASP A 246 4.94 12.15 -15.09
CA ASP A 246 5.90 13.23 -15.33
C ASP A 246 7.10 12.76 -16.17
N PRO A 247 7.01 12.87 -17.50
CA PRO A 247 8.12 12.50 -18.37
C PRO A 247 9.32 13.45 -18.28
N GLN A 248 9.13 14.66 -17.68
CA GLN A 248 10.16 15.70 -17.56
C GLN A 248 10.91 15.65 -16.23
N GLN A 249 10.64 14.66 -15.37
CA GLN A 249 11.35 14.50 -14.11
C GLN A 249 12.86 14.30 -14.31
N PRO A 250 13.70 14.73 -13.35
CA PRO A 250 15.16 14.60 -13.45
C PRO A 250 15.63 13.17 -13.68
N ARG A 251 16.72 13.01 -14.42
CA ARG A 251 17.36 11.70 -14.68
C ARG A 251 18.47 11.45 -13.68
N VAL A 252 18.35 10.41 -12.85
CA VAL A 252 19.35 10.03 -11.83
C VAL A 252 20.52 9.32 -12.50
N ALA A 253 21.62 10.03 -12.72
CA ALA A 253 22.78 9.51 -13.46
C ALA A 253 23.41 8.28 -12.78
N LYS A 254 23.50 8.28 -11.44
CA LYS A 254 24.10 7.20 -10.63
C LYS A 254 23.22 5.95 -10.48
N ALA A 255 21.94 6.00 -10.87
CA ALA A 255 21.06 4.84 -10.75
C ALA A 255 21.44 3.71 -11.72
N SER A 256 21.22 2.46 -11.31
CA SER A 256 21.45 1.27 -12.15
C SER A 256 20.60 1.30 -13.43
N ILE A 257 21.05 0.65 -14.48
CA ILE A 257 20.30 0.53 -15.74
C ILE A 257 18.91 -0.10 -15.47
N ARG A 258 18.85 -1.12 -14.62
CA ARG A 258 17.58 -1.77 -14.24
C ARG A 258 16.62 -0.79 -13.55
N SER A 259 17.13 0.01 -12.61
CA SER A 259 16.35 1.04 -11.94
C SER A 259 15.85 2.11 -12.92
N LYS A 260 16.72 2.57 -13.83
CA LYS A 260 16.37 3.54 -14.87
C LYS A 260 15.27 3.01 -15.80
N LEU A 261 15.40 1.79 -16.29
CA LEU A 261 14.38 1.17 -17.15
C LEU A 261 13.05 1.02 -16.41
N ARG A 262 13.07 0.53 -15.17
CA ARG A 262 11.86 0.37 -14.35
C ARG A 262 11.17 1.71 -14.08
N HIS A 263 11.94 2.76 -13.81
CA HIS A 263 11.42 4.06 -13.40
C HIS A 263 10.95 4.93 -14.59
N TYR A 264 11.73 4.99 -15.67
CA TYR A 264 11.51 5.99 -16.75
C TYR A 264 10.75 5.47 -17.97
N THR A 265 10.45 4.17 -18.05
CA THR A 265 9.77 3.60 -19.22
C THR A 265 8.33 4.12 -19.33
N ASN A 266 7.96 4.62 -20.53
CA ASN A 266 6.60 5.03 -20.92
C ASN A 266 5.91 6.04 -19.98
N LEU A 267 6.65 6.95 -19.35
CA LEU A 267 6.08 8.02 -18.54
C LEU A 267 5.19 8.95 -19.36
N ASP A 268 5.55 9.19 -20.61
CA ASP A 268 4.82 10.00 -21.60
C ASP A 268 3.44 9.43 -21.93
N ARG A 269 3.27 8.10 -21.82
CA ARG A 269 2.02 7.40 -22.12
C ARG A 269 1.09 7.24 -20.91
N MET A 270 1.60 7.47 -19.72
CA MET A 270 0.88 7.14 -18.48
C MET A 270 -0.40 7.93 -18.32
N ALA A 271 -0.37 9.26 -18.50
CA ALA A 271 -1.54 10.12 -18.33
C ALA A 271 -2.69 9.73 -19.29
N GLY A 272 -2.38 9.48 -20.57
CA GLY A 272 -3.39 9.03 -21.55
C GLY A 272 -4.00 7.66 -21.20
N LYS A 273 -3.18 6.71 -20.73
CA LYS A 273 -3.69 5.41 -20.27
C LYS A 273 -4.57 5.54 -19.02
N LEU A 274 -4.21 6.42 -18.08
CA LEU A 274 -5.03 6.69 -16.89
C LEU A 274 -6.38 7.28 -17.26
N GLY A 275 -6.41 8.25 -18.19
CA GLY A 275 -7.67 8.80 -18.71
C GLY A 275 -8.59 7.71 -19.27
N THR A 276 -8.03 6.76 -20.04
CA THR A 276 -8.79 5.61 -20.55
C THR A 276 -9.25 4.68 -19.41
N LEU A 277 -8.38 4.41 -18.43
CA LEU A 277 -8.69 3.51 -17.31
C LEU A 277 -9.86 4.04 -16.46
N VAL A 278 -9.85 5.35 -16.14
CA VAL A 278 -10.91 5.94 -15.32
C VAL A 278 -12.24 6.04 -16.05
N SER A 279 -12.23 6.02 -17.39
CA SER A 279 -13.43 6.00 -18.21
C SER A 279 -14.00 4.60 -18.43
N ASP A 280 -13.16 3.55 -18.45
CA ASP A 280 -13.56 2.18 -18.77
C ASP A 280 -14.19 1.44 -17.58
N PHE A 281 -13.99 1.89 -16.34
CA PHE A 281 -14.46 1.25 -15.12
C PHE A 281 -15.00 2.25 -14.11
N HIS A 282 -15.83 1.78 -13.17
CA HIS A 282 -16.29 2.58 -12.04
C HIS A 282 -15.27 2.55 -10.92
N TRP A 283 -14.87 3.72 -10.44
CA TRP A 283 -13.85 3.91 -9.42
C TRP A 283 -14.39 4.68 -8.22
N GLY A 284 -13.85 4.38 -7.05
CA GLY A 284 -14.16 5.06 -5.80
C GLY A 284 -12.99 5.01 -4.83
N ARG A 285 -13.20 5.59 -3.66
CA ARG A 285 -12.20 5.69 -2.59
C ARG A 285 -12.03 4.34 -1.89
N MET A 286 -10.84 4.13 -1.32
CA MET A 286 -10.52 2.91 -0.59
C MET A 286 -11.29 2.78 0.74
N ASP A 287 -11.62 3.90 1.42
CA ASP A 287 -12.43 3.86 2.64
C ASP A 287 -13.88 3.42 2.38
N GLU A 288 -14.43 3.75 1.22
CA GLU A 288 -15.75 3.28 0.77
C GLU A 288 -15.71 1.80 0.43
N LEU A 289 -14.69 1.39 -0.31
CA LEU A 289 -14.44 -0.02 -0.60
C LEU A 289 -14.24 -0.83 0.69
N ALA A 290 -13.49 -0.31 1.66
CA ALA A 290 -13.28 -0.95 2.95
C ALA A 290 -14.60 -1.17 3.71
N ARG A 291 -15.52 -0.20 3.68
CA ARG A 291 -16.84 -0.35 4.30
C ARG A 291 -17.66 -1.45 3.63
N GLN A 292 -17.64 -1.52 2.30
CA GLN A 292 -18.37 -2.52 1.52
C GLN A 292 -17.81 -3.95 1.72
N GLU A 293 -16.48 -4.08 1.72
CA GLU A 293 -15.82 -5.39 1.80
C GLU A 293 -15.69 -5.93 3.23
N ARG A 294 -15.88 -5.12 4.27
CA ARG A 294 -15.71 -5.51 5.68
C ARG A 294 -16.57 -6.72 6.07
N HIS A 295 -17.79 -6.78 5.59
CA HIS A 295 -18.71 -7.88 5.91
C HIS A 295 -18.38 -9.18 5.18
N LYS A 296 -17.63 -9.10 4.08
CA LYS A 296 -17.20 -10.24 3.27
C LYS A 296 -15.81 -10.74 3.66
N ALA A 297 -15.03 -9.94 4.40
CA ALA A 297 -13.67 -10.23 4.78
C ALA A 297 -13.63 -11.32 5.86
N ALA A 298 -13.15 -12.52 5.51
CA ALA A 298 -12.90 -13.60 6.45
C ALA A 298 -11.57 -13.42 7.18
N PHE A 299 -11.45 -13.95 8.38
CA PHE A 299 -10.18 -14.00 9.09
C PHE A 299 -9.17 -14.90 8.35
N TRP A 300 -7.93 -14.41 8.20
CA TRP A 300 -6.85 -15.17 7.59
C TRP A 300 -5.76 -15.50 8.61
N PRO A 301 -5.63 -16.77 9.05
CA PRO A 301 -4.65 -17.18 10.06
C PRO A 301 -3.19 -16.94 9.65
N GLY A 302 -2.90 -16.86 8.35
CA GLY A 302 -1.55 -16.61 7.84
C GLY A 302 -0.99 -15.23 8.19
N ALA A 303 -1.84 -14.29 8.67
CA ALA A 303 -1.42 -12.99 9.19
C ALA A 303 -1.11 -12.99 10.70
N VAL A 304 -1.24 -14.14 11.37
CA VAL A 304 -0.92 -14.21 12.81
C VAL A 304 0.59 -14.27 13.00
N PRO A 305 1.18 -13.41 13.86
CA PRO A 305 2.60 -13.48 14.17
C PRO A 305 2.93 -14.83 14.83
N VAL A 306 3.94 -15.51 14.31
CA VAL A 306 4.49 -16.69 14.99
C VAL A 306 5.46 -16.17 16.04
N TYR A 307 4.98 -15.99 17.25
CA TYR A 307 5.85 -15.70 18.40
C TYR A 307 6.62 -16.97 18.72
N SER A 308 7.94 -16.98 18.47
CA SER A 308 8.83 -18.02 18.97
C SER A 308 8.75 -18.01 20.51
N SER A 309 8.09 -18.98 21.09
CA SER A 309 8.07 -19.22 22.55
C SER A 309 9.40 -19.82 22.97
N ALA A 310 10.47 -19.04 22.93
CA ALA A 310 11.72 -19.37 23.58
C ALA A 310 11.96 -18.36 24.69
N PRO A 311 11.81 -18.74 25.96
CA PRO A 311 12.31 -17.91 27.04
C PRO A 311 13.83 -17.88 26.95
N SER A 312 14.39 -16.71 26.68
CA SER A 312 15.81 -16.44 26.93
C SER A 312 16.04 -16.49 28.45
N SER A 313 16.30 -17.67 28.99
CA SER A 313 16.88 -17.78 30.32
C SER A 313 18.28 -17.11 30.27
N PRO A 314 18.58 -16.15 31.14
CA PRO A 314 19.91 -15.63 31.26
C PRO A 314 20.81 -16.77 31.80
N ARG A 315 21.75 -17.23 31.01
CA ARG A 315 22.86 -18.07 31.52
C ARG A 315 23.67 -17.20 32.49
N SER A 316 23.39 -17.41 33.79
CA SER A 316 24.26 -16.96 34.86
C SER A 316 25.57 -17.72 34.77
N SER A 317 26.58 -17.11 34.18
CA SER A 317 27.96 -17.54 34.31
C SER A 317 28.53 -16.92 35.59
N ALA A 318 28.24 -17.55 36.72
CA ALA A 318 29.03 -17.36 37.93
C ALA A 318 30.44 -17.95 37.68
N ARG A 319 31.38 -17.13 37.32
CA ARG A 319 32.81 -17.47 37.46
C ARG A 319 33.22 -17.24 38.91
N SER A 320 33.38 -18.33 39.64
CA SER A 320 34.08 -18.37 40.91
C SER A 320 35.55 -17.99 40.68
N HIS A 321 35.97 -16.82 41.12
CA HIS A 321 37.38 -16.52 41.31
C HIS A 321 37.84 -17.15 42.62
N SER A 322 38.56 -18.26 42.51
CA SER A 322 39.40 -18.81 43.56
C SER A 322 40.60 -17.88 43.77
N SER A 323 40.64 -17.29 44.95
CA SER A 323 41.78 -16.61 45.50
C SER A 323 42.88 -17.65 45.84
N ALA A 324 44.02 -17.62 45.17
CA ALA A 324 45.23 -18.25 45.63
C ALA A 324 46.21 -17.14 46.06
N SER A 325 46.36 -17.02 47.35
CA SER A 325 47.45 -16.34 48.03
C SER A 325 48.77 -17.11 47.79
N VAL A 326 49.80 -16.43 47.32
CA VAL A 326 51.20 -16.89 47.45
C VAL A 326 51.99 -15.76 48.04
N GLU A 327 52.55 -16.08 49.20
CA GLU A 327 53.52 -15.31 49.94
C GLU A 327 54.91 -15.39 49.30
N ASN A 328 55.67 -14.33 49.51
CA ASN A 328 57.10 -14.23 49.85
C ASN A 328 58.16 -14.68 48.83
N GLY A 329 59.13 -13.79 48.72
CA GLY A 329 60.48 -14.12 48.46
C GLY A 329 61.36 -12.94 47.99
N ALA A 330 62.06 -12.34 48.94
CA ALA A 330 63.10 -11.33 48.72
C ALA A 330 64.27 -11.79 47.87
N ALA A 331 64.83 -10.90 47.09
CA ALA A 331 66.26 -10.48 47.00
C ALA A 331 66.33 -9.37 45.96
#